data_cc95a6b6725f154ad52a8d3e8e2378b1
#
_entry.id   cc95a6b6725f154ad52a8d3e8e2378b1
#
_cell.length_a   1.000
_cell.length_b   1.000
_cell.length_c   1.000
_cell.angle_alpha   90.00
_cell.angle_beta   90.00
_cell.angle_gamma   90.00
#
_symmetry.space_group_name_H-M   'P 1'
#
loop_
_entity.id
_entity.type
_entity.pdbx_description
1 polymer ?
#
loop_
_entity_poly.entity_id
_entity_poly.type
_entity_poly.pdbx_seq_one_letter_code
_entity_poly.pdbx_strand_id
1 'polypeptide(L)'
;MTRPTLSPQRRRALQLLGVTAFDWALASRYANAQSPAVPGPEQLRIGYQKSAVNLVILKQQGVLEKRFPGTRVSWLEFPAGPQLLEALSVGSLEFGLTGDSPPVFAQAAGKDLLYVGAEPPKPDSSALLVLKDSPLRTLADLKGRRIAVQKGSSAHYLLVKAVERAGLQWADIQPVYLAPADARAAFERKSVDAWAIWDPFYA
;
A
#
# COMPACT_ATOMS: atom_id res chain seq x y z
N MET A 1 -67.55 21.60 44.18
CA MET A 1 -66.76 20.76 43.24
C MET A 1 -65.30 21.01 43.53
N THR A 2 -64.68 20.12 44.30
CA THR A 2 -63.27 20.20 44.70
C THR A 2 -62.40 19.45 43.65
N ARG A 3 -61.44 20.14 43.04
CA ARG A 3 -60.47 19.53 42.11
C ARG A 3 -59.52 18.60 42.90
N PRO A 4 -59.27 17.39 42.44
CA PRO A 4 -58.30 16.48 43.09
C PRO A 4 -56.89 17.03 42.92
N THR A 5 -56.20 17.31 44.02
CA THR A 5 -54.80 17.70 44.04
C THR A 5 -53.95 16.42 44.02
N LEU A 6 -53.04 16.31 43.05
CA LEU A 6 -52.10 15.20 42.96
C LEU A 6 -51.09 15.21 44.12
N SER A 7 -50.86 14.04 44.73
CA SER A 7 -49.95 13.92 45.85
C SER A 7 -48.51 14.29 45.46
N PRO A 8 -47.66 14.74 46.40
CA PRO A 8 -46.30 15.17 46.10
C PRO A 8 -45.44 14.07 45.46
N GLN A 9 -45.73 12.80 45.74
CA GLN A 9 -45.05 11.66 45.17
C GLN A 9 -45.39 11.43 43.68
N ARG A 10 -46.65 11.66 43.30
CA ARG A 10 -47.06 11.59 41.88
C ARG A 10 -46.47 12.73 41.03
N ARG A 11 -46.28 13.92 41.59
CA ARG A 11 -45.62 15.05 40.94
C ARG A 11 -44.14 14.76 40.67
N ARG A 12 -43.42 14.13 41.63
CA ARG A 12 -42.00 13.73 41.46
C ARG A 12 -41.84 12.64 40.43
N ALA A 13 -42.73 11.65 40.36
CA ALA A 13 -42.71 10.61 39.34
C ALA A 13 -42.91 11.16 37.91
N LEU A 14 -43.82 12.14 37.74
CA LEU A 14 -44.02 12.78 36.43
C LEU A 14 -42.83 13.67 36.00
N GLN A 15 -42.14 14.30 36.95
CA GLN A 15 -40.91 15.08 36.64
C GLN A 15 -39.74 14.20 36.26
N LEU A 16 -39.57 13.02 36.87
CA LEU A 16 -38.53 12.06 36.54
C LEU A 16 -38.76 11.39 35.15
N LEU A 17 -40.00 11.10 34.79
CA LEU A 17 -40.35 10.55 33.46
C LEU A 17 -40.17 11.58 32.32
N GLY A 18 -40.35 12.87 32.61
CA GLY A 18 -40.16 13.93 31.61
C GLY A 18 -38.70 14.17 31.27
N VAL A 19 -37.77 14.04 32.21
CA VAL A 19 -36.32 14.24 32.00
C VAL A 19 -35.73 13.09 31.20
N THR A 20 -36.10 11.82 31.51
CA THR A 20 -35.59 10.66 30.77
C THR A 20 -36.07 10.56 29.33
N ALA A 21 -37.27 11.02 29.02
CA ALA A 21 -37.81 11.03 27.65
C ALA A 21 -37.15 12.12 26.77
N PHE A 22 -36.71 13.23 27.37
CA PHE A 22 -36.03 14.30 26.63
C PHE A 22 -34.59 13.96 26.30
N ASP A 23 -33.88 13.27 27.19
CA ASP A 23 -32.51 12.81 26.95
C ASP A 23 -32.44 11.72 25.85
N TRP A 24 -33.42 10.83 25.80
CA TRP A 24 -33.50 9.82 24.73
C TRP A 24 -33.83 10.43 23.36
N ALA A 25 -34.62 11.47 23.29
CA ALA A 25 -34.94 12.16 22.04
C ALA A 25 -33.72 12.95 21.49
N LEU A 26 -32.86 13.46 22.37
CA LEU A 26 -31.60 14.11 21.99
C LEU A 26 -30.55 13.06 21.58
N ALA A 27 -30.40 11.97 22.31
CA ALA A 27 -29.46 10.89 21.97
C ALA A 27 -29.78 10.26 20.62
N SER A 28 -31.04 10.13 20.25
CA SER A 28 -31.47 9.59 18.94
C SER A 28 -31.11 10.51 17.77
N ARG A 29 -30.95 11.81 18.00
CA ARG A 29 -30.52 12.76 16.95
C ARG A 29 -29.01 12.72 16.69
N TYR A 30 -28.22 12.33 17.67
CA TYR A 30 -26.76 12.16 17.50
C TYR A 30 -26.40 10.80 16.90
N ALA A 31 -27.22 9.77 17.08
CA ALA A 31 -26.96 8.44 16.54
C ALA A 31 -27.10 8.35 15.01
N ASN A 32 -27.75 9.31 14.35
CA ASN A 32 -27.93 9.36 12.89
C ASN A 32 -27.15 10.49 12.20
N ALA A 33 -26.13 11.05 12.84
CA ALA A 33 -25.18 11.89 12.14
C ALA A 33 -24.26 11.00 11.27
N GLN A 34 -24.84 10.37 10.25
CA GLN A 34 -24.07 9.90 9.11
C GLN A 34 -23.39 11.13 8.55
N SER A 35 -22.04 11.18 8.67
CA SER A 35 -21.27 12.21 7.98
C SER A 35 -21.78 12.26 6.54
N PRO A 36 -22.10 13.45 6.00
CA PRO A 36 -22.59 13.54 4.63
C PRO A 36 -21.60 12.79 3.74
N ALA A 37 -22.12 11.89 2.92
CA ALA A 37 -21.29 11.13 1.99
C ALA A 37 -20.55 12.15 1.11
N VAL A 38 -19.24 12.20 1.24
CA VAL A 38 -18.43 13.04 0.36
C VAL A 38 -18.63 12.49 -1.06
N PRO A 39 -19.10 13.32 -2.01
CA PRO A 39 -19.22 12.86 -3.38
C PRO A 39 -17.87 12.35 -3.87
N GLY A 40 -17.78 11.08 -4.19
CA GLY A 40 -16.59 10.50 -4.81
C GLY A 40 -16.57 10.73 -6.32
N PRO A 41 -15.46 10.47 -6.99
CA PRO A 41 -15.40 10.46 -8.44
C PRO A 41 -16.33 9.36 -9.00
N GLU A 42 -16.71 9.47 -10.27
CA GLU A 42 -17.51 8.43 -10.93
C GLU A 42 -16.77 7.07 -10.95
N GLN A 43 -15.44 7.13 -11.13
CA GLN A 43 -14.56 5.96 -11.18
C GLN A 43 -13.28 6.21 -10.39
N LEU A 44 -12.78 5.14 -9.75
CA LEU A 44 -11.49 5.13 -9.05
C LEU A 44 -10.78 3.81 -9.34
N ARG A 45 -9.75 3.84 -10.18
CA ARG A 45 -8.91 2.69 -10.52
C ARG A 45 -7.62 2.78 -9.71
N ILE A 46 -7.37 1.76 -8.88
CA ILE A 46 -6.28 1.73 -7.92
C ILE A 46 -5.28 0.66 -8.32
N GLY A 47 -4.04 1.08 -8.59
CA GLY A 47 -2.91 0.19 -8.82
C GLY A 47 -2.25 -0.20 -7.50
N TYR A 48 -1.97 -1.49 -7.32
CA TYR A 48 -1.27 -1.98 -6.14
C TYR A 48 -0.30 -3.11 -6.49
N GLN A 49 0.65 -3.36 -5.60
CA GLN A 49 1.57 -4.48 -5.62
C GLN A 49 1.30 -5.37 -4.40
N LYS A 50 1.78 -6.61 -4.41
CA LYS A 50 1.65 -7.53 -3.25
C LYS A 50 2.23 -6.95 -1.96
N SER A 51 3.26 -6.12 -2.05
CA SER A 51 3.89 -5.41 -0.92
C SER A 51 3.03 -4.28 -0.34
N ALA A 52 1.99 -3.84 -1.05
CA ALA A 52 1.10 -2.75 -0.61
C ALA A 52 0.05 -3.27 0.39
N VAL A 53 0.47 -3.77 1.55
CA VAL A 53 -0.37 -4.45 2.54
C VAL A 53 -1.59 -3.61 2.93
N ASN A 54 -1.41 -2.29 3.12
CA ASN A 54 -2.50 -1.38 3.47
C ASN A 54 -3.59 -1.35 2.38
N LEU A 55 -3.20 -1.30 1.10
CA LEU A 55 -4.16 -1.34 -0.01
C LEU A 55 -4.83 -2.70 -0.15
N VAL A 56 -4.10 -3.80 0.09
CA VAL A 56 -4.65 -5.16 0.10
C VAL A 56 -5.73 -5.30 1.17
N ILE A 57 -5.48 -4.79 2.39
CA ILE A 57 -6.46 -4.79 3.49
C ILE A 57 -7.68 -3.93 3.13
N LEU A 58 -7.48 -2.71 2.63
CA LEU A 58 -8.57 -1.82 2.20
C LEU A 58 -9.47 -2.49 1.16
N LYS A 59 -8.86 -3.15 0.16
CA LYS A 59 -9.56 -3.92 -0.87
C LYS A 59 -10.38 -5.05 -0.27
N GLN A 60 -9.77 -5.88 0.60
CA GLN A 60 -10.46 -7.03 1.21
C GLN A 60 -11.64 -6.61 2.09
N GLN A 61 -11.53 -5.49 2.77
CA GLN A 61 -12.59 -4.97 3.64
C GLN A 61 -13.67 -4.19 2.89
N GLY A 62 -13.48 -3.89 1.61
CA GLY A 62 -14.40 -3.08 0.80
C GLY A 62 -14.59 -1.67 1.40
N VAL A 63 -13.53 -1.08 1.95
CA VAL A 63 -13.62 0.20 2.68
C VAL A 63 -13.98 1.34 1.74
N LEU A 64 -13.38 1.38 0.56
CA LEU A 64 -13.60 2.45 -0.40
C LEU A 64 -14.98 2.33 -1.05
N GLU A 65 -15.43 1.13 -1.36
CA GLU A 65 -16.74 0.83 -1.89
C GLU A 65 -17.86 1.26 -0.92
N LYS A 66 -17.65 1.02 0.37
CA LYS A 66 -18.57 1.46 1.43
C LYS A 66 -18.52 2.98 1.65
N ARG A 67 -17.34 3.58 1.55
CA ARG A 67 -17.15 5.03 1.76
C ARG A 67 -17.70 5.86 0.62
N PHE A 68 -17.60 5.35 -0.61
CA PHE A 68 -18.01 6.01 -1.85
C PHE A 68 -18.99 5.14 -2.65
N PRO A 69 -20.24 4.96 -2.17
CA PRO A 69 -21.18 3.99 -2.77
C PRO A 69 -21.58 4.34 -4.21
N GLY A 70 -21.36 5.59 -4.65
CA GLY A 70 -21.59 6.03 -6.03
C GLY A 70 -20.37 5.92 -6.95
N THR A 71 -19.21 5.49 -6.43
CA THR A 71 -17.95 5.38 -7.17
C THR A 71 -17.72 3.94 -7.64
N ARG A 72 -17.39 3.76 -8.90
CA ARG A 72 -16.91 2.47 -9.42
C ARG A 72 -15.46 2.28 -9.02
N VAL A 73 -15.21 1.53 -7.94
CA VAL A 73 -13.86 1.21 -7.48
C VAL A 73 -13.34 -0.04 -8.22
N SER A 74 -12.12 0.05 -8.74
CA SER A 74 -11.43 -1.07 -9.42
C SER A 74 -10.01 -1.21 -8.91
N TRP A 75 -9.58 -2.46 -8.67
CA TRP A 75 -8.27 -2.77 -8.10
C TRP A 75 -7.43 -3.56 -9.11
N LEU A 76 -6.29 -3.03 -9.51
CA LEU A 76 -5.40 -3.63 -10.49
C LEU A 76 -4.06 -3.99 -9.84
N GLU A 77 -3.69 -5.27 -9.88
CA GLU A 77 -2.41 -5.75 -9.36
C GLU A 77 -1.31 -5.60 -10.41
N PHE A 78 -0.17 -5.05 -9.98
CA PHE A 78 1.03 -4.90 -10.80
C PHE A 78 2.20 -5.67 -10.21
N PRO A 79 3.07 -6.25 -11.05
CA PRO A 79 4.24 -7.02 -10.57
C PRO A 79 5.28 -6.13 -9.90
N ALA A 80 5.39 -4.86 -10.31
CA ALA A 80 6.36 -3.90 -9.78
C ALA A 80 5.94 -2.45 -10.05
N GLY A 81 6.63 -1.51 -9.37
CA GLY A 81 6.36 -0.07 -9.46
C GLY A 81 6.47 0.55 -10.86
N PRO A 82 7.49 0.22 -11.67
CA PRO A 82 7.59 0.81 -13.00
C PRO A 82 6.36 0.57 -13.88
N GLN A 83 5.80 -0.63 -13.92
CA GLN A 83 4.60 -0.95 -14.69
C GLN A 83 3.36 -0.23 -14.17
N LEU A 84 3.26 -0.11 -12.84
CA LEU A 84 2.17 0.65 -12.21
C LEU A 84 2.25 2.14 -12.59
N LEU A 85 3.43 2.74 -12.54
CA LEU A 85 3.62 4.15 -12.89
C LEU A 85 3.44 4.41 -14.38
N GLU A 86 3.75 3.45 -15.26
CA GLU A 86 3.40 3.56 -16.67
C GLU A 86 1.89 3.60 -16.86
N ALA A 87 1.13 2.70 -16.22
CA ALA A 87 -0.33 2.70 -16.26
C ALA A 87 -0.93 4.00 -15.70
N LEU A 88 -0.34 4.56 -14.62
CA LEU A 88 -0.74 5.86 -14.06
C LEU A 88 -0.48 6.99 -15.07
N SER A 89 0.69 7.00 -15.71
CA SER A 89 1.10 8.08 -16.63
C SER A 89 0.25 8.17 -17.88
N VAL A 90 -0.37 7.09 -18.31
CA VAL A 90 -1.29 7.06 -19.46
C VAL A 90 -2.77 7.17 -19.05
N GLY A 91 -3.05 7.49 -17.78
CA GLY A 91 -4.41 7.68 -17.29
C GLY A 91 -5.21 6.37 -17.16
N SER A 92 -4.55 5.20 -17.07
CA SER A 92 -5.21 3.92 -16.81
C SER A 92 -5.50 3.69 -15.32
N LEU A 93 -4.94 4.52 -14.45
CA LEU A 93 -5.14 4.55 -13.01
C LEU A 93 -5.30 6.00 -12.54
N GLU A 94 -6.06 6.20 -11.46
CA GLU A 94 -6.15 7.47 -10.73
C GLU A 94 -5.23 7.49 -9.51
N PHE A 95 -4.96 6.32 -8.91
CA PHE A 95 -4.16 6.20 -7.70
C PHE A 95 -3.32 4.92 -7.73
N GLY A 96 -2.16 4.95 -7.08
CA GLY A 96 -1.34 3.77 -6.90
C GLY A 96 -0.32 3.92 -5.78
N LEU A 97 0.11 2.79 -5.21
CA LEU A 97 1.19 2.73 -4.24
C LEU A 97 2.35 1.94 -4.82
N THR A 98 3.53 2.52 -4.75
CA THR A 98 4.78 1.91 -5.21
C THR A 98 5.90 2.19 -4.20
N GLY A 99 7.03 1.53 -4.37
CA GLY A 99 8.23 1.83 -3.59
C GLY A 99 8.78 3.24 -3.87
N ASP A 100 9.80 3.62 -3.15
CA ASP A 100 10.43 4.93 -3.14
C ASP A 100 11.15 5.29 -4.46
N SER A 101 11.85 4.34 -5.05
CA SER A 101 12.70 4.60 -6.21
C SER A 101 11.96 4.68 -7.55
N PRO A 102 10.93 3.87 -7.86
CA PRO A 102 10.22 3.95 -9.13
C PRO A 102 9.71 5.33 -9.51
N PRO A 103 9.13 6.15 -8.59
CA PRO A 103 8.69 7.50 -8.93
C PRO A 103 9.83 8.43 -9.35
N VAL A 104 11.01 8.27 -8.76
CA VAL A 104 12.20 9.05 -9.13
C VAL A 104 12.61 8.78 -10.58
N PHE A 105 12.59 7.51 -11.01
CA PHE A 105 12.86 7.14 -12.39
C PHE A 105 11.78 7.65 -13.36
N ALA A 106 10.52 7.60 -12.96
CA ALA A 106 9.41 8.10 -13.77
C ALA A 106 9.51 9.62 -13.96
N GLN A 107 9.80 10.38 -12.90
CA GLN A 107 10.00 11.83 -12.98
C GLN A 107 11.23 12.19 -13.81
N ALA A 108 12.34 11.47 -13.66
CA ALA A 108 13.52 11.66 -14.51
C ALA A 108 13.25 11.39 -16.00
N ALA A 109 12.25 10.55 -16.30
CA ALA A 109 11.75 10.31 -17.65
C ALA A 109 10.66 11.30 -18.11
N GLY A 110 10.44 12.38 -17.34
CA GLY A 110 9.48 13.44 -17.70
C GLY A 110 8.01 13.11 -17.42
N LYS A 111 7.74 12.07 -16.59
CA LYS A 111 6.36 11.75 -16.20
C LYS A 111 5.88 12.70 -15.10
N ASP A 112 4.67 13.23 -15.26
CA ASP A 112 4.02 14.05 -14.25
C ASP A 112 3.37 13.16 -13.18
N LEU A 113 3.79 13.33 -11.91
CA LEU A 113 3.34 12.53 -10.77
C LEU A 113 3.04 13.44 -9.58
N LEU A 114 1.88 13.22 -8.95
CA LEU A 114 1.52 13.88 -7.70
C LEU A 114 1.70 12.91 -6.53
N TYR A 115 2.56 13.26 -5.58
CA TYR A 115 2.67 12.52 -4.32
C TYR A 115 1.59 12.99 -3.36
N VAL A 116 0.70 12.08 -2.96
CA VAL A 116 -0.40 12.36 -2.04
C VAL A 116 -0.15 11.81 -0.64
N GLY A 117 0.89 11.02 -0.46
CA GLY A 117 1.29 10.47 0.84
C GLY A 117 2.53 9.60 0.74
N ALA A 118 3.11 9.30 1.90
CA ALA A 118 4.23 8.37 2.05
C ALA A 118 3.98 7.46 3.26
N GLU A 119 4.39 6.20 3.13
CA GLU A 119 4.43 5.26 4.25
C GLU A 119 5.73 5.44 5.06
N PRO A 120 5.74 5.06 6.34
CA PRO A 120 6.98 5.00 7.12
C PRO A 120 8.05 4.12 6.44
N PRO A 121 9.35 4.41 6.64
CA PRO A 121 10.43 3.59 6.10
C PRO A 121 10.32 2.13 6.55
N LYS A 122 10.60 1.20 5.62
CA LYS A 122 10.61 -0.26 5.85
C LYS A 122 11.99 -0.82 5.46
N PRO A 123 13.04 -0.57 6.26
CA PRO A 123 14.43 -0.88 5.88
C PRO A 123 14.66 -2.38 5.62
N ASP A 124 13.91 -3.25 6.31
CA ASP A 124 14.04 -4.70 6.19
C ASP A 124 13.13 -5.31 5.12
N SER A 125 12.43 -4.49 4.33
CA SER A 125 11.47 -4.98 3.32
C SER A 125 12.13 -5.36 1.98
N SER A 126 13.43 -5.26 1.84
CA SER A 126 14.18 -5.61 0.63
C SER A 126 15.47 -6.34 0.97
N ALA A 127 15.84 -7.30 0.14
CA ALA A 127 17.02 -8.13 0.38
C ALA A 127 17.74 -8.48 -0.92
N LEU A 128 19.03 -8.82 -0.78
CA LEU A 128 19.81 -9.51 -1.79
C LEU A 128 19.95 -10.97 -1.36
N LEU A 129 19.31 -11.86 -2.09
CA LEU A 129 19.23 -13.29 -1.79
C LEU A 129 20.31 -14.06 -2.53
N VAL A 130 20.87 -15.05 -1.85
CA VAL A 130 21.70 -16.10 -2.43
C VAL A 130 21.18 -17.46 -1.97
N LEU A 131 21.42 -18.51 -2.72
CA LEU A 131 21.06 -19.86 -2.30
C LEU A 131 21.89 -20.30 -1.10
N LYS A 132 21.35 -21.17 -0.27
CA LYS A 132 22.03 -21.66 0.95
C LYS A 132 23.40 -22.29 0.66
N ASP A 133 23.53 -22.98 -0.47
CA ASP A 133 24.74 -23.62 -0.95
C ASP A 133 25.63 -22.70 -1.81
N SER A 134 25.27 -21.43 -1.97
CA SER A 134 26.05 -20.44 -2.72
C SER A 134 27.41 -20.22 -2.07
N PRO A 135 28.48 -20.03 -2.86
CA PRO A 135 29.79 -19.61 -2.34
C PRO A 135 29.82 -18.12 -1.93
N LEU A 136 28.83 -17.32 -2.36
CA LEU A 136 28.78 -15.88 -2.07
C LEU A 136 28.49 -15.66 -0.59
N ARG A 137 29.37 -14.89 0.10
CA ARG A 137 29.25 -14.59 1.55
C ARG A 137 29.31 -13.11 1.83
N THR A 138 29.90 -12.32 0.93
CA THR A 138 30.10 -10.89 1.08
C THR A 138 29.61 -10.14 -0.17
N LEU A 139 29.42 -8.84 -0.08
CA LEU A 139 29.06 -8.03 -1.24
C LEU A 139 30.16 -7.98 -2.31
N ALA A 140 31.42 -8.14 -1.92
CA ALA A 140 32.54 -8.21 -2.87
C ALA A 140 32.47 -9.43 -3.79
N ASP A 141 31.84 -10.53 -3.33
CA ASP A 141 31.67 -11.75 -4.11
C ASP A 141 30.67 -11.58 -5.28
N LEU A 142 29.98 -10.44 -5.34
CA LEU A 142 29.06 -10.11 -6.45
C LEU A 142 29.82 -9.83 -7.77
N LYS A 143 31.12 -9.61 -7.72
CA LYS A 143 31.94 -9.35 -8.92
C LYS A 143 31.81 -10.50 -9.93
N GLY A 144 31.44 -10.16 -11.16
CA GLY A 144 31.25 -11.12 -12.27
C GLY A 144 29.97 -11.95 -12.17
N ARG A 145 29.10 -11.74 -11.14
CA ARG A 145 27.91 -12.57 -10.91
C ARG A 145 26.69 -12.08 -11.68
N ARG A 146 25.84 -13.04 -12.06
CA ARG A 146 24.52 -12.77 -12.65
C ARG A 146 23.52 -12.52 -11.53
N ILE A 147 22.93 -11.33 -11.50
CA ILE A 147 22.04 -10.92 -10.42
C ILE A 147 20.68 -10.54 -11.00
N ALA A 148 19.65 -11.31 -10.66
CA ALA A 148 18.29 -11.00 -11.07
C ALA A 148 17.79 -9.77 -10.33
N VAL A 149 17.13 -8.85 -11.05
CA VAL A 149 16.53 -7.64 -10.49
C VAL A 149 15.47 -7.06 -11.44
N GLN A 150 14.40 -6.51 -10.89
CA GLN A 150 13.44 -5.72 -11.66
C GLN A 150 14.02 -4.33 -11.94
N LYS A 151 14.25 -4.00 -13.20
CA LYS A 151 14.78 -2.69 -13.62
C LYS A 151 13.88 -1.55 -13.13
N GLY A 152 14.49 -0.51 -12.54
CA GLY A 152 13.77 0.69 -12.07
C GLY A 152 12.97 0.50 -10.76
N SER A 153 13.08 -0.65 -10.09
CA SER A 153 12.46 -0.91 -8.78
C SER A 153 13.33 -0.43 -7.63
N SER A 154 12.77 -0.43 -6.40
CA SER A 154 13.54 -0.18 -5.18
C SER A 154 14.63 -1.22 -4.96
N ALA A 155 14.42 -2.49 -5.35
CA ALA A 155 15.46 -3.51 -5.33
C ALA A 155 16.60 -3.22 -6.32
N HIS A 156 16.33 -2.55 -7.45
CA HIS A 156 17.37 -2.08 -8.35
C HIS A 156 18.26 -1.04 -7.66
N TYR A 157 17.66 -0.08 -6.96
CA TYR A 157 18.41 0.90 -6.18
C TYR A 157 19.20 0.23 -5.04
N LEU A 158 18.60 -0.71 -4.31
CA LEU A 158 19.30 -1.52 -3.30
C LEU A 158 20.54 -2.21 -3.90
N LEU A 159 20.41 -2.84 -5.07
CA LEU A 159 21.53 -3.50 -5.73
C LEU A 159 22.65 -2.53 -6.12
N VAL A 160 22.29 -1.35 -6.66
CA VAL A 160 23.28 -0.28 -6.94
C VAL A 160 24.03 0.09 -5.66
N LYS A 161 23.32 0.30 -4.55
CA LYS A 161 23.95 0.65 -3.26
C LYS A 161 24.80 -0.51 -2.70
N ALA A 162 24.42 -1.75 -2.90
CA ALA A 162 25.20 -2.91 -2.50
C ALA A 162 26.53 -2.99 -3.28
N VAL A 163 26.47 -2.76 -4.59
CA VAL A 163 27.65 -2.73 -5.48
C VAL A 163 28.62 -1.60 -5.09
N GLU A 164 28.08 -0.39 -4.89
CA GLU A 164 28.88 0.76 -4.42
C GLU A 164 29.54 0.50 -3.06
N ARG A 165 28.80 -0.08 -2.12
CA ARG A 165 29.31 -0.42 -0.78
C ARG A 165 30.41 -1.49 -0.82
N ALA A 166 30.39 -2.36 -1.81
CA ALA A 166 31.44 -3.35 -2.05
C ALA A 166 32.70 -2.76 -2.69
N GLY A 167 32.71 -1.46 -3.03
CA GLY A 167 33.78 -0.84 -3.81
C GLY A 167 33.81 -1.29 -5.28
N LEU A 168 32.71 -1.86 -5.77
CA LEU A 168 32.55 -2.31 -7.15
C LEU A 168 31.87 -1.23 -8.01
N GLN A 169 32.05 -1.36 -9.32
CA GLN A 169 31.34 -0.59 -10.33
C GLN A 169 30.15 -1.41 -10.86
N TRP A 170 29.13 -0.75 -11.40
CA TRP A 170 28.00 -1.44 -12.02
C TRP A 170 28.41 -2.41 -13.14
N ALA A 171 29.46 -2.04 -13.87
CA ALA A 171 30.04 -2.89 -14.92
C ALA A 171 30.76 -4.15 -14.40
N ASP A 172 31.06 -4.22 -13.10
CA ASP A 172 31.68 -5.39 -12.47
C ASP A 172 30.68 -6.53 -12.22
N ILE A 173 29.38 -6.31 -12.37
CA ILE A 173 28.33 -7.33 -12.20
C ILE A 173 27.60 -7.59 -13.52
N GLN A 174 26.77 -8.63 -13.56
CA GLN A 174 25.92 -8.97 -14.70
C GLN A 174 24.44 -8.90 -14.27
N PRO A 175 23.79 -7.71 -14.34
CA PRO A 175 22.38 -7.57 -13.97
C PRO A 175 21.51 -8.29 -15.00
N VAL A 176 20.59 -9.14 -14.53
CA VAL A 176 19.58 -9.83 -15.33
C VAL A 176 18.23 -9.24 -15.01
N TYR A 177 17.70 -8.46 -15.94
CA TYR A 177 16.45 -7.74 -15.74
C TYR A 177 15.23 -8.64 -15.95
N LEU A 178 14.58 -9.01 -14.86
CA LEU A 178 13.43 -9.93 -14.84
C LEU A 178 12.32 -9.38 -13.94
N ALA A 179 11.08 -9.68 -14.30
CA ALA A 179 9.95 -9.48 -13.38
C ALA A 179 10.08 -10.43 -12.17
N PRO A 180 9.48 -10.10 -11.00
CA PRO A 180 9.66 -10.91 -9.78
C PRO A 180 9.38 -12.40 -9.94
N ALA A 181 8.33 -12.79 -10.66
CA ALA A 181 7.99 -14.20 -10.88
C ALA A 181 9.05 -14.93 -11.72
N ASP A 182 9.53 -14.30 -12.80
CA ASP A 182 10.56 -14.86 -13.68
C ASP A 182 11.92 -14.90 -12.98
N ALA A 183 12.22 -13.85 -12.18
CA ALA A 183 13.42 -13.77 -11.36
C ALA A 183 13.47 -14.90 -10.33
N ARG A 184 12.34 -15.19 -9.65
CA ARG A 184 12.21 -16.32 -8.74
C ARG A 184 12.52 -17.64 -9.45
N ALA A 185 11.89 -17.88 -10.59
CA ALA A 185 12.12 -19.09 -11.37
C ALA A 185 13.57 -19.23 -11.85
N ALA A 186 14.22 -18.13 -12.25
CA ALA A 186 15.63 -18.12 -12.64
C ALA A 186 16.56 -18.41 -11.45
N PHE A 187 16.24 -17.85 -10.28
CA PHE A 187 16.99 -18.04 -9.04
C PHE A 187 16.90 -19.48 -8.53
N GLU A 188 15.71 -20.07 -8.45
CA GLU A 188 15.49 -21.45 -8.03
C GLU A 188 16.18 -22.47 -8.96
N ARG A 189 16.22 -22.18 -10.27
CA ARG A 189 16.93 -23.01 -11.27
C ARG A 189 18.45 -22.74 -11.36
N LYS A 190 19.00 -21.90 -10.48
CA LYS A 190 20.43 -21.50 -10.49
C LYS A 190 20.89 -20.85 -11.80
N SER A 191 19.95 -20.27 -12.57
CA SER A 191 20.25 -19.52 -13.79
C SER A 191 20.82 -18.13 -13.51
N VAL A 192 20.69 -17.65 -12.27
CA VAL A 192 21.34 -16.47 -11.71
C VAL A 192 21.96 -16.81 -10.37
N ASP A 193 22.97 -16.04 -9.96
CA ASP A 193 23.78 -16.33 -8.77
C ASP A 193 23.19 -15.66 -7.51
N ALA A 194 22.46 -14.55 -7.70
CA ALA A 194 21.78 -13.80 -6.65
C ALA A 194 20.49 -13.15 -7.18
N TRP A 195 19.63 -12.72 -6.26
CA TRP A 195 18.38 -12.06 -6.58
C TRP A 195 18.11 -10.88 -5.65
N ALA A 196 18.01 -9.67 -6.18
CA ALA A 196 17.60 -8.48 -5.45
C ALA A 196 16.08 -8.33 -5.54
N ILE A 197 15.39 -8.37 -4.38
CA ILE A 197 13.93 -8.46 -4.29
C ILE A 197 13.40 -7.82 -3.00
N TRP A 198 12.09 -7.67 -2.91
CA TRP A 198 11.34 -7.15 -1.77
C TRP A 198 10.24 -8.11 -1.31
N ASP A 199 9.69 -7.85 -0.11
CA ASP A 199 8.55 -8.60 0.43
C ASP A 199 7.29 -8.48 -0.46
N PRO A 200 6.47 -9.55 -0.52
CA PRO A 200 6.56 -10.84 0.19
C PRO A 200 7.29 -11.94 -0.60
N PHE A 201 8.15 -11.61 -1.55
CA PHE A 201 8.75 -12.61 -2.43
C PHE A 201 9.88 -13.42 -1.78
N TYR A 202 10.44 -12.94 -0.67
CA TYR A 202 11.52 -13.63 0.04
C TYR A 202 11.14 -14.11 1.46
N ALA A 203 9.91 -13.85 1.89
CA ALA A 203 9.37 -14.31 3.17
C ALA A 203 9.07 -15.82 3.16
#